data_3b33553ae02c7c1a7dd1c8961eed7252
#
_entry.id   3b33553ae02c7c1a7dd1c8961eed7252
#
_cell.length_a   1.000
_cell.length_b   1.000
_cell.length_c   1.000
_cell.angle_alpha   90.00
_cell.angle_beta   90.00
_cell.angle_gamma   90.00
#
_symmetry.space_group_name_H-M   'P 1'
#
loop_
_entity.id
_entity.type
_entity.pdbx_description
1 polymer ?
#
loop_
_entity_poly.entity_id
_entity_poly.type
_entity_poly.pdbx_seq_one_letter_code
_entity_poly.pdbx_strand_id
1 'polypeptide(L)'
;MKFQRIMYCLFFLFFYLWSFGVKAESFSIKKKEINLIGEKIFINECAGKIENLTSWNIGTDFASLGIGHFIWYPSGKEGPFDEKFPDFLLFLEHRGIELPTWLKDPSKRECPWKSRKEFIQNLQGPTMKSIRKLLANTIPSQAEFMVERLQTVLPKILESTSNPYHIKRQFFRVAKSPMGLYALTDYVNFKGEGILRSERYNGEGWGLLQVLELMPRSSNSNEPMQEFVTCAVRVLTRRVENAPKERFWLPGWKNRLQTYISGL
;
A
#
# COMPACT_ATOMS: atom_id res chain seq x y z
N MET A 1 27.43 73.53 20.12
CA MET A 1 27.25 72.40 19.20
C MET A 1 27.29 71.11 20.04
N LYS A 2 26.13 70.54 20.32
CA LYS A 2 26.00 69.31 21.13
C LYS A 2 25.69 68.13 20.21
N PHE A 3 26.59 67.20 20.13
CA PHE A 3 26.39 65.92 19.44
C PHE A 3 25.54 65.00 20.32
N GLN A 4 24.34 64.67 19.87
CA GLN A 4 23.48 63.64 20.48
C GLN A 4 23.78 62.29 19.86
N ARG A 5 24.34 61.39 20.68
CA ARG A 5 24.53 59.96 20.30
C ARG A 5 23.21 59.23 20.51
N ILE A 6 22.63 58.76 19.42
CA ILE A 6 21.51 57.84 19.46
C ILE A 6 22.06 56.41 19.57
N MET A 7 21.76 55.78 20.68
CA MET A 7 22.13 54.39 21.00
C MET A 7 20.99 53.49 20.52
N TYR A 8 21.20 52.71 19.44
CA TYR A 8 20.26 51.70 18.99
C TYR A 8 20.43 50.42 19.83
N CYS A 9 19.43 50.14 20.66
CA CYS A 9 19.28 48.83 21.30
C CYS A 9 18.74 47.82 20.30
N LEU A 10 19.58 46.94 19.81
CA LEU A 10 19.20 45.78 19.03
C LEU A 10 18.63 44.74 20.00
N PHE A 11 17.31 44.61 20.04
CA PHE A 11 16.61 43.46 20.66
C PHE A 11 16.75 42.29 19.73
N PHE A 12 17.67 41.35 20.03
CA PHE A 12 17.69 40.04 19.46
C PHE A 12 16.59 39.20 20.09
N LEU A 13 15.45 39.09 19.42
CA LEU A 13 14.42 38.09 19.72
C LEU A 13 14.91 36.73 19.25
N PHE A 14 15.44 35.95 20.18
CA PHE A 14 15.69 34.50 19.98
C PHE A 14 14.32 33.82 19.89
N PHE A 15 13.83 33.58 18.68
CA PHE A 15 12.77 32.63 18.43
C PHE A 15 13.36 31.24 18.65
N TYR A 16 13.17 30.69 19.83
CA TYR A 16 13.30 29.26 20.05
C TYR A 16 12.20 28.56 19.26
N LEU A 17 12.49 28.16 18.02
CA LEU A 17 11.72 27.14 17.32
C LEU A 17 11.87 25.84 18.07
N TRP A 18 10.97 25.62 19.01
CA TRP A 18 10.78 24.32 19.61
C TRP A 18 10.18 23.41 18.52
N SER A 19 11.06 22.83 17.73
CA SER A 19 10.70 21.71 16.87
C SER A 19 10.21 20.59 17.78
N PHE A 20 8.91 20.52 17.99
CA PHE A 20 8.30 19.29 18.45
C PHE A 20 8.57 18.24 17.37
N GLY A 21 9.67 17.52 17.53
CA GLY A 21 9.92 16.31 16.79
C GLY A 21 8.81 15.32 17.14
N VAL A 22 7.73 15.33 16.37
CA VAL A 22 6.75 14.25 16.39
C VAL A 22 7.55 13.02 15.98
N LYS A 23 7.98 12.25 16.98
CA LYS A 23 8.56 10.93 16.75
C LYS A 23 7.51 10.18 15.97
N ALA A 24 7.76 9.95 14.68
CA ALA A 24 6.89 9.14 13.86
C ALA A 24 6.79 7.79 14.59
N GLU A 25 5.60 7.46 15.08
CA GLU A 25 5.34 6.13 15.63
C GLU A 25 5.51 5.15 14.47
N SER A 26 6.72 4.57 14.36
CA SER A 26 6.97 3.47 13.44
C SER A 26 6.57 2.18 14.13
N PHE A 27 5.79 1.35 13.45
CA PHE A 27 5.58 -0.01 13.94
C PHE A 27 6.78 -0.87 13.51
N SER A 28 7.41 -1.51 14.50
CA SER A 28 8.46 -2.49 14.25
C SER A 28 7.80 -3.85 14.07
N ILE A 29 8.02 -4.48 12.93
CA ILE A 29 7.49 -5.80 12.62
C ILE A 29 8.62 -6.82 12.71
N LYS A 30 8.37 -7.92 13.40
CA LYS A 30 9.34 -9.02 13.49
C LYS A 30 9.39 -9.77 12.14
N LYS A 31 10.57 -10.27 11.78
CA LYS A 31 10.77 -11.04 10.56
C LYS A 31 9.78 -12.22 10.41
N LYS A 32 9.46 -12.89 11.53
CA LYS A 32 8.46 -13.97 11.54
C LYS A 32 7.07 -13.48 11.12
N GLU A 33 6.67 -12.29 11.56
CA GLU A 33 5.37 -11.69 11.21
C GLU A 33 5.31 -11.29 9.73
N ILE A 34 6.40 -10.73 9.20
CA ILE A 34 6.54 -10.43 7.76
C ILE A 34 6.38 -11.70 6.91
N ASN A 35 7.02 -12.80 7.31
CA ASN A 35 6.90 -14.07 6.59
C ASN A 35 5.45 -14.55 6.56
N LEU A 36 4.75 -14.53 7.71
CA LEU A 36 3.34 -14.93 7.79
C LEU A 36 2.43 -14.04 6.92
N ILE A 37 2.66 -12.72 6.94
CA ILE A 37 1.92 -11.77 6.08
C ILE A 37 2.16 -12.12 4.61
N GLY A 38 3.41 -12.34 4.21
CA GLY A 38 3.77 -12.67 2.83
C GLY A 38 3.13 -13.97 2.35
N GLU A 39 3.18 -15.03 3.16
CA GLU A 39 2.56 -16.32 2.86
C GLU A 39 1.04 -16.17 2.68
N LYS A 40 0.37 -15.42 3.58
CA LYS A 40 -1.07 -15.23 3.49
C LYS A 40 -1.49 -14.43 2.25
N ILE A 41 -0.76 -13.36 1.92
CA ILE A 41 -1.01 -12.61 0.69
C ILE A 41 -0.77 -13.50 -0.53
N PHE A 42 0.31 -14.28 -0.54
CA PHE A 42 0.61 -15.20 -1.65
C PHE A 42 -0.50 -16.24 -1.88
N ILE A 43 -1.06 -16.81 -0.80
CA ILE A 43 -2.19 -17.73 -0.89
C ILE A 43 -3.43 -17.01 -1.43
N ASN A 44 -3.75 -15.84 -0.90
CA ASN A 44 -4.98 -15.12 -1.26
C ASN A 44 -4.94 -14.52 -2.67
N GLU A 45 -3.80 -13.92 -3.07
CA GLU A 45 -3.67 -13.24 -4.36
C GLU A 45 -3.24 -14.16 -5.50
N CYS A 46 -2.41 -15.15 -5.16
CA CYS A 46 -1.80 -16.02 -6.16
C CYS A 46 -2.26 -17.48 -6.06
N ALA A 47 -3.22 -17.79 -5.18
CA ALA A 47 -3.65 -19.17 -4.88
C ALA A 47 -2.48 -20.12 -4.54
N GLY A 48 -1.38 -19.58 -3.99
CA GLY A 48 -0.15 -20.32 -3.69
C GLY A 48 0.61 -20.81 -4.93
N LYS A 49 0.33 -20.27 -6.13
CA LYS A 49 0.94 -20.70 -7.40
C LYS A 49 1.93 -19.66 -7.91
N ILE A 50 3.15 -20.11 -8.22
CA ILE A 50 4.23 -19.23 -8.72
C ILE A 50 3.86 -18.58 -10.05
N GLU A 51 3.13 -19.29 -10.91
CA GLU A 51 2.67 -18.77 -12.20
C GLU A 51 1.81 -17.52 -12.04
N ASN A 52 1.04 -17.43 -10.96
CA ASN A 52 0.14 -16.31 -10.67
C ASN A 52 0.88 -15.08 -10.09
N LEU A 53 2.17 -15.19 -9.75
CA LEU A 53 3.01 -14.04 -9.42
C LEU A 53 3.26 -13.11 -10.61
N THR A 54 2.83 -13.49 -11.82
CA THR A 54 2.96 -12.69 -13.03
C THR A 54 1.65 -12.74 -13.79
N SER A 55 1.04 -11.59 -14.00
CA SER A 55 -0.23 -11.48 -14.72
C SER A 55 -0.28 -10.22 -15.59
N TRP A 56 -1.15 -10.24 -16.59
CA TRP A 56 -1.52 -9.07 -17.38
C TRP A 56 -3.00 -9.19 -17.70
N ASN A 57 -3.83 -8.44 -17.00
CA ASN A 57 -5.27 -8.53 -17.12
C ASN A 57 -5.78 -7.99 -18.46
N ILE A 58 -6.92 -8.52 -18.93
CA ILE A 58 -7.59 -7.99 -20.10
C ILE A 58 -8.07 -6.57 -19.79
N GLY A 59 -7.80 -5.65 -20.71
CA GLY A 59 -8.21 -4.24 -20.55
C GLY A 59 -7.25 -3.38 -19.74
N THR A 60 -6.08 -3.93 -19.32
CA THR A 60 -5.00 -3.12 -18.74
C THR A 60 -3.82 -2.98 -19.69
N ASP A 61 -3.06 -1.89 -19.55
CA ASP A 61 -1.87 -1.57 -20.35
C ASP A 61 -0.55 -1.84 -19.62
N PHE A 62 -0.57 -2.69 -18.61
CA PHE A 62 0.60 -2.99 -17.77
C PHE A 62 0.63 -4.45 -17.30
N ALA A 63 1.83 -4.92 -16.98
CA ALA A 63 2.04 -6.16 -16.25
C ALA A 63 1.84 -5.93 -14.74
N SER A 64 1.27 -6.93 -14.04
CA SER A 64 1.14 -6.98 -12.58
C SER A 64 2.02 -8.10 -12.06
N LEU A 65 2.94 -7.77 -11.16
CA LEU A 65 4.01 -8.66 -10.73
C LEU A 65 4.06 -8.78 -9.20
N GLY A 66 4.33 -10.00 -8.72
CA GLY A 66 4.43 -10.31 -7.29
C GLY A 66 3.09 -10.39 -6.57
N ILE A 67 3.18 -10.64 -5.25
CA ILE A 67 2.01 -10.76 -4.35
C ILE A 67 1.25 -9.44 -4.18
N GLY A 68 1.94 -8.30 -4.40
CA GLY A 68 1.36 -6.96 -4.33
C GLY A 68 0.79 -6.47 -5.66
N HIS A 69 0.78 -7.29 -6.71
CA HIS A 69 0.39 -6.87 -8.06
C HIS A 69 1.08 -5.58 -8.50
N PHE A 70 2.39 -5.47 -8.23
CA PHE A 70 3.19 -4.29 -8.56
C PHE A 70 3.12 -4.00 -10.05
N ILE A 71 2.63 -2.83 -10.39
CA ILE A 71 2.45 -2.40 -11.77
C ILE A 71 3.80 -2.14 -12.42
N TRP A 72 3.95 -2.61 -13.67
CA TRP A 72 5.06 -2.31 -14.54
C TRP A 72 4.57 -1.99 -15.94
N TYR A 73 4.70 -0.72 -16.33
CA TYR A 73 4.31 -0.28 -17.66
C TYR A 73 5.38 -0.63 -18.71
N PRO A 74 4.97 -0.93 -19.94
CA PRO A 74 5.89 -0.99 -21.08
C PRO A 74 6.71 0.29 -21.23
N SER A 75 7.95 0.17 -21.69
CA SER A 75 8.82 1.33 -21.97
C SER A 75 8.10 2.41 -22.76
N GLY A 76 8.23 3.65 -22.30
CA GLY A 76 7.60 4.84 -22.90
C GLY A 76 6.09 4.93 -22.71
N LYS A 77 5.48 4.09 -21.88
CA LYS A 77 4.07 4.20 -21.51
C LYS A 77 3.93 4.62 -20.04
N GLU A 78 2.95 5.45 -19.80
CA GLU A 78 2.48 5.85 -18.48
C GLU A 78 0.98 5.60 -18.41
N GLY A 79 0.44 5.53 -17.20
CA GLY A 79 -0.98 5.31 -16.98
C GLY A 79 -1.47 5.92 -15.67
N PRO A 80 -2.76 5.77 -15.35
CA PRO A 80 -3.38 6.44 -14.21
C PRO A 80 -2.99 5.83 -12.84
N PHE A 81 -2.27 4.71 -12.83
CA PHE A 81 -1.88 4.01 -11.61
C PHE A 81 -0.38 4.16 -11.34
N ASP A 82 -0.01 4.20 -10.07
CA ASP A 82 1.38 4.24 -9.65
C ASP A 82 2.15 2.99 -10.11
N GLU A 83 3.23 3.19 -10.84
CA GLU A 83 4.16 2.13 -11.19
C GLU A 83 5.01 1.77 -9.97
N LYS A 84 4.91 0.53 -9.49
CA LYS A 84 5.55 0.10 -8.24
C LYS A 84 6.60 -0.99 -8.38
N PHE A 85 6.67 -1.64 -9.52
CA PHE A 85 7.65 -2.70 -9.70
C PHE A 85 9.10 -2.18 -9.76
N PRO A 86 9.40 -1.04 -10.42
CA PRO A 86 10.73 -0.43 -10.34
C PRO A 86 11.14 -0.04 -8.91
N ASP A 87 10.23 0.54 -8.13
CA ASP A 87 10.46 0.86 -6.71
C ASP A 87 10.80 -0.40 -5.90
N PHE A 88 10.09 -1.50 -6.16
CA PHE A 88 10.37 -2.79 -5.52
C PHE A 88 11.74 -3.36 -5.90
N LEU A 89 12.19 -3.22 -7.14
CA LEU A 89 13.53 -3.63 -7.55
C LEU A 89 14.62 -2.85 -6.81
N LEU A 90 14.46 -1.53 -6.65
CA LEU A 90 15.37 -0.69 -5.86
C LEU A 90 15.36 -1.12 -4.38
N PHE A 91 14.18 -1.43 -3.83
CA PHE A 91 14.08 -1.95 -2.47
C PHE A 91 14.85 -3.25 -2.29
N LEU A 92 14.76 -4.20 -3.23
CA LEU A 92 15.51 -5.46 -3.18
C LEU A 92 17.03 -5.23 -3.20
N GLU A 93 17.52 -4.29 -4.02
CA GLU A 93 18.94 -3.94 -4.06
C GLU A 93 19.41 -3.34 -2.73
N HIS A 94 18.64 -2.42 -2.14
CA HIS A 94 18.98 -1.85 -0.83
C HIS A 94 19.01 -2.92 0.28
N ARG A 95 18.31 -4.04 0.10
CA ARG A 95 18.37 -5.22 0.99
C ARG A 95 19.48 -6.21 0.64
N GLY A 96 20.32 -5.92 -0.38
CA GLY A 96 21.38 -6.79 -0.84
C GLY A 96 20.90 -8.05 -1.56
N ILE A 97 19.66 -8.05 -2.06
CA ILE A 97 19.09 -9.19 -2.81
C ILE A 97 19.54 -9.08 -4.27
N GLU A 98 20.16 -10.17 -4.75
CA GLU A 98 20.68 -10.20 -6.12
C GLU A 98 19.56 -10.29 -7.15
N LEU A 99 19.56 -9.33 -8.09
CA LEU A 99 18.64 -9.31 -9.22
C LEU A 99 19.14 -10.18 -10.38
N PRO A 100 18.25 -10.69 -11.24
CA PRO A 100 18.62 -11.29 -12.51
C PRO A 100 19.52 -10.37 -13.33
N THR A 101 20.49 -10.92 -14.07
CA THR A 101 21.52 -10.16 -14.78
C THR A 101 20.95 -9.05 -15.66
N TRP A 102 19.83 -9.29 -16.34
CA TRP A 102 19.18 -8.33 -17.21
C TRP A 102 18.47 -7.16 -16.46
N LEU A 103 18.32 -7.26 -15.12
CA LEU A 103 17.77 -6.22 -14.24
C LEU A 103 18.85 -5.49 -13.43
N LYS A 104 20.13 -5.90 -13.53
CA LYS A 104 21.20 -5.30 -12.71
C LYS A 104 21.53 -3.86 -13.11
N ASP A 105 21.37 -3.50 -14.37
CA ASP A 105 21.63 -2.15 -14.87
C ASP A 105 20.37 -1.28 -14.72
N PRO A 106 20.31 -0.32 -13.78
CA PRO A 106 19.13 0.51 -13.57
C PRO A 106 18.68 1.29 -14.80
N SER A 107 19.62 1.68 -15.66
CA SER A 107 19.34 2.45 -16.88
C SER A 107 18.64 1.63 -17.98
N LYS A 108 18.60 0.30 -17.82
CA LYS A 108 18.01 -0.65 -18.77
C LYS A 108 16.83 -1.43 -18.16
N ARG A 109 16.36 -1.01 -16.98
CA ARG A 109 15.20 -1.63 -16.30
C ARG A 109 13.90 -1.20 -16.94
N GLU A 110 13.60 -1.77 -18.05
CA GLU A 110 12.33 -1.57 -18.74
C GLU A 110 11.51 -2.85 -18.72
N CYS A 111 10.18 -2.72 -18.71
CA CYS A 111 9.30 -3.87 -18.83
C CYS A 111 9.61 -4.60 -20.15
N PRO A 112 9.99 -5.88 -20.11
CA PRO A 112 10.47 -6.60 -21.29
C PRO A 112 9.36 -6.93 -22.28
N TRP A 113 8.08 -6.66 -21.93
CA TRP A 113 6.93 -6.93 -22.77
C TRP A 113 6.25 -5.62 -23.17
N LYS A 114 6.07 -5.39 -24.47
CA LYS A 114 5.45 -4.18 -25.02
C LYS A 114 3.92 -4.24 -25.02
N SER A 115 3.34 -5.43 -24.83
CA SER A 115 1.90 -5.67 -24.85
C SER A 115 1.52 -6.95 -24.13
N ARG A 116 0.22 -7.06 -23.77
CA ARG A 116 -0.34 -8.31 -23.22
C ARG A 116 -0.11 -9.51 -24.14
N LYS A 117 -0.21 -9.31 -25.48
CA LYS A 117 0.05 -10.38 -26.45
C LYS A 117 1.46 -10.94 -26.32
N GLU A 118 2.44 -10.06 -26.28
CA GLU A 118 3.85 -10.45 -26.11
C GLU A 118 4.10 -11.12 -24.76
N PHE A 119 3.52 -10.57 -23.68
CA PHE A 119 3.58 -11.18 -22.35
C PHE A 119 3.08 -12.64 -22.35
N ILE A 120 1.91 -12.89 -22.96
CA ILE A 120 1.32 -14.23 -23.05
C ILE A 120 2.18 -15.16 -23.92
N GLN A 121 2.73 -14.69 -25.03
CA GLN A 121 3.64 -15.48 -25.89
C GLN A 121 4.92 -15.88 -25.16
N ASN A 122 5.34 -15.10 -24.17
CA ASN A 122 6.58 -15.30 -23.42
C ASN A 122 6.41 -16.01 -22.06
N LEU A 123 5.22 -16.53 -21.73
CA LEU A 123 4.93 -17.16 -20.42
C LEU A 123 5.91 -18.28 -20.02
N GLN A 124 6.51 -18.97 -20.99
CA GLN A 124 7.51 -20.03 -20.80
C GLN A 124 8.93 -19.58 -21.12
N GLY A 125 9.11 -18.32 -21.51
CA GLY A 125 10.40 -17.75 -21.89
C GLY A 125 11.38 -17.61 -20.70
N PRO A 126 12.67 -17.46 -20.98
CA PRO A 126 13.71 -17.37 -19.95
C PRO A 126 13.52 -16.14 -19.05
N THR A 127 13.14 -15.00 -19.61
CA THR A 127 12.86 -13.76 -18.87
C THR A 127 11.69 -13.96 -17.88
N MET A 128 10.59 -14.57 -18.30
CA MET A 128 9.45 -14.88 -17.45
C MET A 128 9.85 -15.86 -16.32
N LYS A 129 10.61 -16.90 -16.64
CA LYS A 129 11.10 -17.85 -15.64
C LYS A 129 12.02 -17.17 -14.61
N SER A 130 12.90 -16.27 -15.05
CA SER A 130 13.80 -15.55 -14.14
C SER A 130 13.07 -14.59 -13.21
N ILE A 131 12.05 -13.86 -13.71
CA ILE A 131 11.24 -12.96 -12.88
C ILE A 131 10.40 -13.74 -11.89
N ARG A 132 9.75 -14.84 -12.30
CA ARG A 132 8.99 -15.72 -11.40
C ARG A 132 9.86 -16.31 -10.29
N LYS A 133 11.09 -16.69 -10.61
CA LYS A 133 12.06 -17.17 -9.63
C LYS A 133 12.42 -16.08 -8.63
N LEU A 134 12.70 -14.85 -9.09
CA LEU A 134 12.94 -13.69 -8.22
C LEU A 134 11.75 -13.48 -7.28
N LEU A 135 10.53 -13.36 -7.83
CA LEU A 135 9.33 -13.11 -7.07
C LEU A 135 9.01 -14.21 -6.05
N ALA A 136 9.16 -15.49 -6.44
CA ALA A 136 8.95 -16.61 -5.53
C ALA A 136 9.96 -16.61 -4.36
N ASN A 137 11.22 -16.26 -4.62
CA ASN A 137 12.26 -16.22 -3.59
C ASN A 137 12.20 -14.97 -2.71
N THR A 138 11.39 -13.98 -3.06
CA THR A 138 11.32 -12.68 -2.37
C THR A 138 9.93 -12.38 -1.79
N ILE A 139 9.07 -13.40 -1.60
CA ILE A 139 7.73 -13.21 -1.00
C ILE A 139 7.80 -12.45 0.33
N PRO A 140 8.69 -12.77 1.28
CA PRO A 140 8.83 -11.97 2.50
C PRO A 140 9.24 -10.51 2.23
N SER A 141 10.16 -10.28 1.30
CA SER A 141 10.60 -8.92 0.95
C SER A 141 9.51 -8.11 0.26
N GLN A 142 8.63 -8.76 -0.51
CA GLN A 142 7.45 -8.12 -1.08
C GLN A 142 6.47 -7.68 0.02
N ALA A 143 6.23 -8.54 1.02
CA ALA A 143 5.41 -8.19 2.17
C ALA A 143 6.02 -7.03 2.97
N GLU A 144 7.34 -7.06 3.20
CA GLU A 144 8.07 -5.98 3.88
C GLU A 144 7.92 -4.66 3.13
N PHE A 145 8.12 -4.65 1.82
CA PHE A 145 7.93 -3.49 0.96
C PHE A 145 6.51 -2.91 1.04
N MET A 146 5.50 -3.78 1.00
CA MET A 146 4.10 -3.37 1.13
C MET A 146 3.80 -2.76 2.51
N VAL A 147 4.37 -3.31 3.56
CA VAL A 147 4.19 -2.81 4.93
C VAL A 147 4.97 -1.50 5.15
N GLU A 148 6.19 -1.36 4.63
CA GLU A 148 6.92 -0.08 4.67
C GLU A 148 6.14 1.02 3.93
N ARG A 149 5.52 0.68 2.79
CA ARG A 149 4.63 1.59 2.08
C ARG A 149 3.46 2.06 2.97
N LEU A 150 2.90 1.19 3.79
CA LEU A 150 1.82 1.55 4.72
C LEU A 150 2.25 2.66 5.69
N GLN A 151 3.54 2.73 6.08
CA GLN A 151 4.08 3.81 6.90
C GLN A 151 4.06 5.16 6.19
N THR A 152 4.20 5.18 4.87
CA THR A 152 4.12 6.42 4.07
C THR A 152 2.68 6.84 3.77
N VAL A 153 1.75 5.89 3.80
CA VAL A 153 0.32 6.11 3.56
C VAL A 153 -0.34 6.82 4.73
N LEU A 154 -0.01 6.44 5.97
CA LEU A 154 -0.65 7.00 7.16
C LEU A 154 -0.54 8.54 7.26
N PRO A 155 0.63 9.18 7.09
CA PRO A 155 0.74 10.64 7.10
C PRO A 155 -0.21 11.30 6.08
N LYS A 156 -0.27 10.81 4.85
CA LYS A 156 -1.15 11.34 3.80
C LYS A 156 -2.63 11.25 4.17
N ILE A 157 -3.04 10.13 4.75
CA ILE A 157 -4.40 9.94 5.26
C ILE A 157 -4.69 10.94 6.37
N LEU A 158 -3.75 11.15 7.31
CA LEU A 158 -3.94 12.09 8.42
C LEU A 158 -4.05 13.55 7.96
N GLU A 159 -3.35 13.93 6.90
CA GLU A 159 -3.45 15.25 6.28
C GLU A 159 -4.77 15.46 5.53
N SER A 160 -5.41 14.36 5.09
CA SER A 160 -6.62 14.37 4.25
C SER A 160 -7.93 14.30 5.04
N THR A 161 -7.88 14.24 6.37
CA THR A 161 -9.06 14.10 7.22
C THR A 161 -9.24 15.26 8.19
N SER A 162 -10.48 15.57 8.54
CA SER A 162 -10.80 16.53 9.60
C SER A 162 -10.60 15.97 11.02
N ASN A 163 -10.37 14.67 11.16
CA ASN A 163 -10.21 14.02 12.47
C ASN A 163 -8.98 13.09 12.54
N PRO A 164 -7.77 13.65 12.41
CA PRO A 164 -6.54 12.85 12.34
C PRO A 164 -6.28 12.03 13.61
N TYR A 165 -6.68 12.53 14.78
CA TYR A 165 -6.53 11.80 16.05
C TYR A 165 -7.33 10.50 16.05
N HIS A 166 -8.58 10.54 15.60
CA HIS A 166 -9.42 9.35 15.49
C HIS A 166 -8.83 8.32 14.52
N ILE A 167 -8.43 8.78 13.32
CA ILE A 167 -7.84 7.92 12.29
C ILE A 167 -6.56 7.26 12.81
N LYS A 168 -5.64 8.05 13.38
CA LYS A 168 -4.38 7.53 13.96
C LYS A 168 -4.67 6.46 15.01
N ARG A 169 -5.60 6.73 15.92
CA ARG A 169 -6.00 5.78 16.96
C ARG A 169 -6.55 4.47 16.37
N GLN A 170 -7.46 4.53 15.40
CA GLN A 170 -8.03 3.31 14.79
C GLN A 170 -6.97 2.53 14.03
N PHE A 171 -6.13 3.22 13.24
CA PHE A 171 -5.03 2.60 12.53
C PHE A 171 -4.15 1.78 13.48
N PHE A 172 -3.66 2.38 14.58
CA PHE A 172 -2.80 1.67 15.54
C PHE A 172 -3.54 0.60 16.35
N ARG A 173 -4.85 0.74 16.59
CA ARG A 173 -5.64 -0.35 17.19
C ARG A 173 -5.63 -1.59 16.31
N VAL A 174 -5.82 -1.42 15.00
CA VAL A 174 -5.76 -2.52 14.02
C VAL A 174 -4.33 -3.04 13.88
N ALA A 175 -3.34 -2.15 13.74
CA ALA A 175 -1.93 -2.49 13.50
C ALA A 175 -1.23 -3.24 14.67
N LYS A 176 -1.88 -3.39 15.83
CA LYS A 176 -1.30 -4.08 17.00
C LYS A 176 -1.00 -5.55 16.79
N SER A 177 -1.62 -6.18 15.83
CA SER A 177 -1.43 -7.61 15.53
C SER A 177 -0.88 -7.82 14.12
N PRO A 178 -0.18 -8.93 13.85
CA PRO A 178 0.25 -9.29 12.50
C PRO A 178 -0.92 -9.36 11.50
N MET A 179 -2.06 -9.88 11.94
CA MET A 179 -3.29 -9.92 11.13
C MET A 179 -3.83 -8.52 10.83
N GLY A 180 -3.71 -7.61 11.77
CA GLY A 180 -4.11 -6.22 11.56
C GLY A 180 -3.21 -5.52 10.54
N LEU A 181 -1.90 -5.73 10.64
CA LEU A 181 -0.95 -5.21 9.64
C LEU A 181 -1.22 -5.80 8.25
N TYR A 182 -1.47 -7.12 8.18
CA TYR A 182 -1.91 -7.75 6.95
C TYR A 182 -3.18 -7.08 6.40
N ALA A 183 -4.20 -6.92 7.21
CA ALA A 183 -5.48 -6.35 6.79
C ALA A 183 -5.34 -4.89 6.27
N LEU A 184 -4.59 -4.05 6.97
CA LEU A 184 -4.32 -2.67 6.54
C LEU A 184 -3.54 -2.64 5.23
N THR A 185 -2.49 -3.45 5.12
CA THR A 185 -1.63 -3.54 3.92
C THR A 185 -2.42 -4.05 2.73
N ASP A 186 -3.15 -5.14 2.93
CA ASP A 186 -3.99 -5.75 1.89
C ASP A 186 -5.11 -4.81 1.45
N TYR A 187 -5.78 -4.13 2.38
CA TYR A 187 -6.86 -3.22 2.06
C TYR A 187 -6.38 -2.00 1.24
N VAL A 188 -5.25 -1.40 1.59
CA VAL A 188 -4.64 -0.32 0.79
C VAL A 188 -4.30 -0.80 -0.61
N ASN A 189 -3.70 -1.97 -0.73
CA ASN A 189 -3.35 -2.55 -2.02
C ASN A 189 -4.58 -2.88 -2.87
N PHE A 190 -5.65 -3.32 -2.23
CA PHE A 190 -6.91 -3.76 -2.85
C PHE A 190 -7.86 -2.61 -3.21
N LYS A 191 -7.96 -1.57 -2.36
CA LYS A 191 -8.98 -0.51 -2.46
C LYS A 191 -8.44 0.91 -2.43
N GLY A 192 -7.14 1.06 -2.20
CA GLY A 192 -6.49 2.36 -2.15
C GLY A 192 -6.52 3.02 -0.78
N GLU A 193 -5.96 4.20 -0.75
CA GLU A 193 -5.82 5.02 0.45
C GLU A 193 -7.12 5.75 0.82
N GLY A 194 -7.98 6.02 -0.16
CA GLY A 194 -9.25 6.76 0.00
C GLY A 194 -9.09 8.28 -0.01
N ILE A 195 -7.94 8.79 -0.47
CA ILE A 195 -7.64 10.23 -0.52
C ILE A 195 -7.85 10.84 -1.91
N LEU A 196 -7.75 10.04 -2.98
CA LEU A 196 -7.87 10.51 -4.35
C LEU A 196 -9.34 10.77 -4.73
N ARG A 197 -9.57 11.75 -5.60
CA ARG A 197 -10.91 12.00 -6.17
C ARG A 197 -11.41 10.84 -7.01
N SER A 198 -10.51 10.10 -7.67
CA SER A 198 -10.81 8.89 -8.44
C SER A 198 -11.25 7.70 -7.58
N GLU A 199 -11.02 7.76 -6.27
CA GLU A 199 -11.47 6.75 -5.30
C GLU A 199 -12.82 7.10 -4.68
N ARG A 200 -13.70 7.81 -5.42
CA ARG A 200 -15.01 8.26 -4.95
C ARG A 200 -16.09 8.10 -6.02
N TYR A 201 -17.28 7.70 -5.59
CA TYR A 201 -18.51 7.80 -6.36
C TYR A 201 -19.51 8.67 -5.58
N ASN A 202 -20.13 9.62 -6.23
CA ASN A 202 -21.08 10.57 -5.59
C ASN A 202 -20.48 11.26 -4.34
N GLY A 203 -19.18 11.56 -4.35
CA GLY A 203 -18.48 12.15 -3.20
C GLY A 203 -18.05 11.15 -2.12
N GLU A 204 -18.54 9.91 -2.14
CA GLU A 204 -18.27 8.87 -1.16
C GLU A 204 -17.07 7.99 -1.56
N GLY A 205 -16.03 7.99 -0.74
CA GLY A 205 -14.83 7.19 -0.95
C GLY A 205 -14.98 5.75 -0.42
N TRP A 206 -14.02 4.89 -0.82
CA TRP A 206 -14.03 3.48 -0.42
C TRP A 206 -12.66 2.94 0.02
N GLY A 207 -11.65 3.81 0.15
CA GLY A 207 -10.32 3.42 0.58
C GLY A 207 -10.18 3.27 2.09
N LEU A 208 -8.93 3.10 2.55
CA LEU A 208 -8.61 2.87 3.96
C LEU A 208 -9.11 4.01 4.85
N LEU A 209 -8.98 5.27 4.41
CA LEU A 209 -9.46 6.43 5.16
C LEU A 209 -10.92 6.25 5.58
N GLN A 210 -11.82 5.91 4.64
CA GLN A 210 -13.25 5.80 4.92
C GLN A 210 -13.59 4.65 5.86
N VAL A 211 -12.82 3.57 5.82
CA VAL A 211 -12.99 2.47 6.78
C VAL A 211 -12.63 2.92 8.19
N LEU A 212 -11.47 3.59 8.35
CA LEU A 212 -11.02 4.08 9.66
C LEU A 212 -11.93 5.18 10.21
N GLU A 213 -12.47 6.06 9.36
CA GLU A 213 -13.46 7.08 9.74
C GLU A 213 -14.74 6.47 10.29
N LEU A 214 -15.16 5.33 9.71
CA LEU A 214 -16.41 4.66 10.09
C LEU A 214 -16.26 3.81 11.37
N MET A 215 -15.04 3.48 11.79
CA MET A 215 -14.81 2.72 13.02
C MET A 215 -15.30 3.50 14.26
N PRO A 216 -15.86 2.82 15.27
CA PRO A 216 -16.44 3.47 16.46
C PRO A 216 -15.43 4.38 17.19
N ARG A 217 -15.87 5.60 17.57
CA ARG A 217 -15.04 6.55 18.35
C ARG A 217 -14.75 6.06 19.76
N SER A 218 -15.72 5.45 20.37
CA SER A 218 -15.62 4.80 21.68
C SER A 218 -16.00 3.34 21.50
N SER A 219 -15.03 2.45 21.55
CA SER A 219 -15.28 1.03 21.54
C SER A 219 -14.74 0.45 22.84
N ASN A 220 -15.61 -0.17 23.61
CA ASN A 220 -15.27 -1.05 24.72
C ASN A 220 -14.92 -2.46 24.22
N SER A 221 -15.01 -2.69 22.90
CA SER A 221 -14.67 -3.97 22.32
C SER A 221 -13.16 -4.13 22.17
N ASN A 222 -12.67 -5.30 22.56
CA ASN A 222 -11.29 -5.71 22.36
C ASN A 222 -11.08 -6.33 20.97
N GLU A 223 -12.00 -6.13 20.02
CA GLU A 223 -12.00 -6.77 18.70
C GLU A 223 -11.84 -5.78 17.55
N PRO A 224 -10.71 -5.05 17.47
CA PRO A 224 -10.49 -4.03 16.44
C PRO A 224 -10.55 -4.59 15.03
N MET A 225 -10.22 -5.87 14.84
CA MET A 225 -10.27 -6.53 13.54
C MET A 225 -11.71 -6.76 13.07
N GLN A 226 -12.62 -7.20 13.96
CA GLN A 226 -14.02 -7.37 13.64
C GLN A 226 -14.69 -6.04 13.30
N GLU A 227 -14.35 -4.97 14.04
CA GLU A 227 -14.81 -3.62 13.74
C GLU A 227 -14.33 -3.16 12.37
N PHE A 228 -13.03 -3.35 12.07
CA PHE A 228 -12.43 -3.00 10.79
C PHE A 228 -13.14 -3.71 9.62
N VAL A 229 -13.31 -5.03 9.71
CA VAL A 229 -13.99 -5.83 8.67
C VAL A 229 -15.44 -5.38 8.50
N THR A 230 -16.16 -5.15 9.59
CA THR A 230 -17.55 -4.68 9.53
C THR A 230 -17.64 -3.32 8.82
N CYS A 231 -16.76 -2.38 9.15
CA CYS A 231 -16.70 -1.06 8.51
C CYS A 231 -16.29 -1.16 7.04
N ALA A 232 -15.33 -2.02 6.72
CA ALA A 232 -14.90 -2.25 5.34
C ALA A 232 -16.05 -2.83 4.49
N VAL A 233 -16.80 -3.79 5.01
CA VAL A 233 -18.00 -4.33 4.33
C VAL A 233 -19.03 -3.22 4.07
N ARG A 234 -19.29 -2.34 5.04
CA ARG A 234 -20.24 -1.21 4.87
C ARG A 234 -19.76 -0.23 3.80
N VAL A 235 -18.47 0.14 3.82
CA VAL A 235 -17.84 1.02 2.82
C VAL A 235 -17.96 0.44 1.41
N LEU A 236 -17.66 -0.85 1.23
CA LEU A 236 -17.74 -1.50 -0.09
C LEU A 236 -19.20 -1.76 -0.53
N THR A 237 -20.13 -1.94 0.40
CA THR A 237 -21.56 -2.01 0.08
C THR A 237 -22.04 -0.66 -0.45
N ARG A 238 -21.70 0.45 0.22
CA ARG A 238 -21.99 1.81 -0.25
C ARG A 238 -21.37 2.10 -1.63
N ARG A 239 -20.16 1.60 -1.88
CA ARG A 239 -19.53 1.74 -3.20
C ARG A 239 -20.39 1.15 -4.31
N VAL A 240 -20.92 -0.06 -4.14
CA VAL A 240 -21.75 -0.70 -5.18
C VAL A 240 -23.16 -0.14 -5.25
N GLU A 241 -23.66 0.51 -4.21
CA GLU A 241 -24.90 1.29 -4.24
C GLU A 241 -24.72 2.52 -5.14
N ASN A 242 -23.57 3.20 -5.06
CA ASN A 242 -23.19 4.33 -5.91
C ASN A 242 -22.72 3.92 -7.31
N ALA A 243 -22.33 2.66 -7.53
CA ALA A 243 -21.91 2.09 -8.80
C ALA A 243 -22.54 0.69 -9.03
N PRO A 244 -23.83 0.59 -9.37
CA PRO A 244 -24.56 -0.69 -9.46
C PRO A 244 -23.93 -1.71 -10.41
N LYS A 245 -23.19 -1.26 -11.42
CA LYS A 245 -22.45 -2.13 -12.33
C LYS A 245 -21.35 -2.96 -11.65
N GLU A 246 -20.89 -2.53 -10.48
CA GLU A 246 -19.87 -3.23 -9.70
C GLU A 246 -20.46 -4.24 -8.68
N ARG A 247 -21.79 -4.34 -8.57
CA ARG A 247 -22.48 -5.17 -7.55
C ARG A 247 -22.05 -6.64 -7.60
N PHE A 248 -21.72 -7.16 -8.76
CA PHE A 248 -21.31 -8.57 -8.92
C PHE A 248 -19.95 -8.87 -8.26
N TRP A 249 -19.12 -7.86 -7.98
CA TRP A 249 -17.85 -8.02 -7.27
C TRP A 249 -18.01 -8.11 -5.74
N LEU A 250 -19.11 -7.61 -5.20
CA LEU A 250 -19.30 -7.48 -3.75
C LEU A 250 -19.18 -8.80 -2.97
N PRO A 251 -19.71 -9.94 -3.46
CA PRO A 251 -19.51 -11.22 -2.76
C PRO A 251 -18.04 -11.60 -2.64
N GLY A 252 -17.26 -11.47 -3.72
CA GLY A 252 -15.82 -11.74 -3.70
C GLY A 252 -15.07 -10.79 -2.75
N TRP A 253 -15.43 -9.51 -2.73
CA TRP A 253 -14.83 -8.55 -1.80
C TRP A 253 -15.14 -8.91 -0.34
N LYS A 254 -16.37 -9.29 -0.01
CA LYS A 254 -16.75 -9.73 1.33
C LYS A 254 -15.97 -10.98 1.76
N ASN A 255 -15.83 -11.97 0.86
CA ASN A 255 -15.06 -13.17 1.14
C ASN A 255 -13.58 -12.82 1.45
N ARG A 256 -12.98 -11.90 0.68
CA ARG A 256 -11.63 -11.41 0.97
C ARG A 256 -11.52 -10.76 2.35
N LEU A 257 -12.45 -9.87 2.70
CA LEU A 257 -12.46 -9.22 4.02
C LEU A 257 -12.59 -10.22 5.17
N GLN A 258 -13.32 -11.33 4.99
CA GLN A 258 -13.41 -12.39 6.00
C GLN A 258 -12.06 -13.06 6.27
N THR A 259 -11.14 -13.09 5.30
CA THR A 259 -9.79 -13.65 5.52
C THR A 259 -8.99 -12.86 6.57
N TYR A 260 -9.37 -11.61 6.87
CA TYR A 260 -8.69 -10.79 7.88
C TYR A 260 -8.98 -11.26 9.32
N ILE A 261 -10.08 -11.96 9.54
CA ILE A 261 -10.51 -12.46 10.85
C ILE A 261 -10.53 -13.98 10.97
N SER A 262 -10.32 -14.72 9.89
CA SER A 262 -10.35 -16.19 9.88
C SER A 262 -9.07 -16.86 10.40
N GLY A 263 -8.17 -16.10 11.03
CA GLY A 263 -6.91 -16.63 11.58
C GLY A 263 -5.80 -16.83 10.53
N LEU A 264 -4.57 -16.94 11.03
CA LEU A 264 -3.38 -17.38 10.26
C LEU A 264 -3.31 -18.89 10.25
#